data_0a2f5208fa06914517008c9e6687aef7
#
_entry.id   0a2f5208fa06914517008c9e6687aef7
#
_cell.length_a   1.000
_cell.length_b   1.000
_cell.length_c   1.000
_cell.angle_alpha   90.00
_cell.angle_beta   90.00
_cell.angle_gamma   90.00
#
_symmetry.space_group_name_H-M   'P 1'
#
loop_
_entity.id
_entity.type
_entity.pdbx_description
1 polymer ?
#
loop_
_entity_poly.entity_id
_entity_poly.type
_entity_poly.pdbx_seq_one_letter_code
_entity_poly.pdbx_strand_id
1 'polypeptide(L)'
;MNMQQPNQPVMRFIADGMLGRLARWLRILGYDTTYEKVITDEALIERAVRENRRLLTRDRRLTLRKLLRDRHILIVSDDIEGQLHQLHRDLKIDLDLTHRQGYRCADCNVALTTISHNDAASLVPPFVAEQYQAFLQCAHCRRVFWPGTHWQDLTRRLTAIRARSLDTQP
;
A
#
# COMPACT_ATOMS: atom_id res chain seq x y z
N MET A 1 20.57 10.43 17.42
CA MET A 1 21.41 9.78 16.40
C MET A 1 20.52 8.94 15.52
N ASN A 2 20.16 9.49 14.35
CA ASN A 2 19.31 8.81 13.35
C ASN A 2 20.17 7.78 12.59
N MET A 3 20.05 6.52 12.95
CA MET A 3 20.59 5.46 12.09
C MET A 3 19.61 5.26 10.92
N GLN A 4 19.91 5.95 9.82
CA GLN A 4 19.33 5.65 8.51
C GLN A 4 19.70 4.21 8.16
N GLN A 5 18.70 3.31 8.16
CA GLN A 5 18.91 1.98 7.61
C GLN A 5 19.26 2.09 6.12
N PRO A 6 20.26 1.34 5.63
CA PRO A 6 20.71 1.44 4.25
C PRO A 6 19.58 1.03 3.31
N ASN A 7 19.39 1.83 2.32
CA ASN A 7 18.59 1.78 1.10
C ASN A 7 18.17 0.35 0.67
N GLN A 8 17.17 -0.22 1.32
CA GLN A 8 16.52 -1.41 0.75
C GLN A 8 15.73 -0.94 -0.47
N PRO A 9 15.88 -1.61 -1.62
CA PRO A 9 15.15 -1.23 -2.81
C PRO A 9 13.65 -1.23 -2.49
N VAL A 10 13.01 -0.07 -2.72
CA VAL A 10 11.57 0.11 -2.43
C VAL A 10 10.79 -0.98 -3.17
N MET A 11 10.22 -1.92 -2.44
CA MET A 11 9.42 -2.99 -3.03
C MET A 11 8.25 -2.40 -3.82
N ARG A 12 8.12 -2.87 -5.06
CA ARG A 12 7.03 -2.49 -5.96
C ARG A 12 6.17 -3.71 -6.22
N PHE A 13 4.87 -3.52 -6.22
CA PHE A 13 3.90 -4.60 -6.38
C PHE A 13 3.04 -4.40 -7.63
N ILE A 14 2.51 -5.52 -8.12
CA ILE A 14 1.37 -5.56 -9.02
C ILE A 14 0.38 -6.58 -8.46
N ALA A 15 -0.87 -6.17 -8.29
CA ALA A 15 -1.91 -7.03 -7.76
C ALA A 15 -2.83 -7.51 -8.88
N ASP A 16 -3.19 -8.79 -8.88
CA ASP A 16 -4.18 -9.32 -9.80
C ASP A 16 -5.59 -8.77 -9.54
N GLY A 17 -6.53 -8.99 -10.46
CA GLY A 17 -7.87 -8.41 -10.43
C GLY A 17 -8.68 -8.72 -9.17
N MET A 18 -8.36 -9.79 -8.44
CA MET A 18 -9.04 -10.18 -7.20
C MET A 18 -8.54 -9.42 -5.96
N LEU A 19 -7.38 -8.78 -6.03
CA LEU A 19 -6.69 -8.17 -4.87
C LEU A 19 -6.76 -6.63 -4.84
N GLY A 20 -7.80 -6.03 -5.44
CA GLY A 20 -7.95 -4.58 -5.47
C GLY A 20 -7.98 -3.93 -4.09
N ARG A 21 -8.59 -4.58 -3.09
CA ARG A 21 -8.60 -4.08 -1.72
C ARG A 21 -7.19 -4.10 -1.11
N LEU A 22 -6.42 -5.16 -1.33
CA LEU A 22 -5.03 -5.25 -0.89
C LEU A 22 -4.17 -4.17 -1.55
N ALA A 23 -4.34 -3.94 -2.86
CA ALA A 23 -3.63 -2.89 -3.58
C ALA A 23 -3.87 -1.50 -2.96
N ARG A 24 -5.11 -1.18 -2.58
CA ARG A 24 -5.44 0.08 -1.90
C ARG A 24 -4.72 0.22 -0.55
N TRP A 25 -4.70 -0.83 0.27
CA TRP A 25 -4.00 -0.83 1.54
C TRP A 25 -2.48 -0.65 1.39
N LEU A 26 -1.87 -1.34 0.43
CA LEU A 26 -0.44 -1.19 0.15
C LEU A 26 -0.09 0.22 -0.30
N ARG A 27 -0.95 0.87 -1.10
CA ARG A 27 -0.78 2.28 -1.50
C ARG A 27 -0.85 3.22 -0.30
N ILE A 28 -1.83 3.03 0.59
CA ILE A 28 -1.93 3.79 1.85
C ILE A 28 -0.66 3.61 2.68
N LEU A 29 -0.11 2.40 2.73
CA LEU A 29 1.16 2.09 3.36
C LEU A 29 2.38 2.65 2.59
N GLY A 30 2.22 3.35 1.48
CA GLY A 30 3.27 3.98 0.68
C GLY A 30 3.94 3.07 -0.37
N TYR A 31 3.51 1.81 -0.51
CA TYR A 31 4.06 0.91 -1.53
C TYR A 31 3.51 1.23 -2.92
N ASP A 32 4.41 1.37 -3.89
CA ASP A 32 4.03 1.48 -5.31
C ASP A 32 3.37 0.16 -5.75
N THR A 33 2.04 0.19 -5.86
CA THR A 33 1.23 -0.99 -6.18
C THR A 33 0.32 -0.71 -7.35
N THR A 34 0.61 -1.31 -8.50
CA THR A 34 -0.28 -1.24 -9.68
C THR A 34 -1.40 -2.27 -9.55
N TYR A 35 -2.56 -1.90 -10.08
CA TYR A 35 -3.76 -2.73 -10.05
C TYR A 35 -4.69 -2.34 -11.20
N GLU A 36 -5.19 -3.34 -11.90
CA GLU A 36 -6.26 -3.21 -12.88
C GLU A 36 -7.30 -4.29 -12.61
N LYS A 37 -8.57 -3.89 -12.56
CA LYS A 37 -9.67 -4.81 -12.24
C LYS A 37 -9.83 -5.91 -13.29
N VAL A 38 -9.59 -5.55 -14.55
CA VAL A 38 -9.67 -6.45 -15.71
C VAL A 38 -8.34 -6.40 -16.44
N ILE A 39 -7.55 -7.45 -16.30
CA ILE A 39 -6.24 -7.61 -16.95
C ILE A 39 -6.06 -9.08 -17.30
N THR A 40 -5.49 -9.38 -18.46
CA THR A 40 -5.18 -10.76 -18.83
C THR A 40 -3.93 -11.25 -18.09
N ASP A 41 -3.82 -12.57 -17.92
CA ASP A 41 -2.66 -13.18 -17.26
C ASP A 41 -1.35 -12.81 -17.96
N GLU A 42 -1.36 -12.79 -19.30
CA GLU A 42 -0.20 -12.44 -20.11
C GLU A 42 0.25 -11.00 -19.87
N ALA A 43 -0.69 -10.05 -19.91
CA ALA A 43 -0.41 -8.64 -19.65
C ALA A 43 0.06 -8.40 -18.21
N LEU A 44 -0.52 -9.13 -17.25
CA LEU A 44 -0.13 -9.09 -15.84
C LEU A 44 1.32 -9.57 -15.64
N ILE A 45 1.68 -10.70 -16.24
CA ILE A 45 3.03 -11.28 -16.18
C ILE A 45 4.04 -10.36 -16.88
N GLU A 46 3.74 -9.93 -18.12
CA GLU A 46 4.60 -9.01 -18.87
C GLU A 46 4.90 -7.75 -18.07
N ARG A 47 3.88 -7.14 -17.47
CA ARG A 47 4.04 -5.93 -16.69
C ARG A 47 4.84 -6.16 -15.40
N ALA A 48 4.60 -7.29 -14.70
CA ALA A 48 5.38 -7.65 -13.53
C ALA A 48 6.88 -7.73 -13.84
N VAL A 49 7.23 -8.35 -14.96
CA VAL A 49 8.62 -8.51 -15.41
C VAL A 49 9.21 -7.19 -15.89
N ARG A 50 8.53 -6.50 -16.81
CA ARG A 50 9.00 -5.26 -17.42
C ARG A 50 9.21 -4.14 -16.39
N GLU A 51 8.30 -4.01 -15.42
CA GLU A 51 8.38 -2.97 -14.40
C GLU A 51 9.11 -3.41 -13.12
N ASN A 52 9.68 -4.61 -13.12
CA ASN A 52 10.33 -5.22 -11.95
C ASN A 52 9.46 -5.16 -10.68
N ARG A 53 8.20 -5.62 -10.80
CA ARG A 53 7.21 -5.67 -9.71
C ARG A 53 7.05 -7.10 -9.21
N ARG A 54 6.78 -7.23 -7.92
CA ARG A 54 6.38 -8.49 -7.32
C ARG A 54 4.88 -8.70 -7.52
N LEU A 55 4.49 -9.78 -8.18
CA LEU A 55 3.08 -10.12 -8.41
C LEU A 55 2.46 -10.65 -7.12
N LEU A 56 1.34 -10.08 -6.74
CA LEU A 56 0.45 -10.59 -5.69
C LEU A 56 -0.75 -11.25 -6.36
N THR A 57 -0.97 -12.52 -6.13
CA THR A 57 -2.07 -13.27 -6.76
C THR A 57 -2.67 -14.31 -5.82
N ARG A 58 -3.91 -14.69 -6.06
CA ARG A 58 -4.58 -15.84 -5.45
C ARG A 58 -4.67 -17.03 -6.43
N ASP A 59 -4.29 -16.84 -7.68
CA ASP A 59 -4.29 -17.92 -8.67
C ASP A 59 -3.00 -18.74 -8.59
N ARG A 60 -3.13 -19.99 -8.15
CA ARG A 60 -2.01 -20.93 -8.08
C ARG A 60 -1.40 -21.23 -9.45
N ARG A 61 -2.20 -21.18 -10.55
CA ARG A 61 -1.69 -21.43 -11.90
C ARG A 61 -0.73 -20.35 -12.37
N LEU A 62 -0.97 -19.09 -11.99
CA LEU A 62 -0.04 -17.99 -12.25
C LEU A 62 1.33 -18.22 -11.59
N THR A 63 1.35 -18.79 -10.38
CA THR A 63 2.61 -19.02 -9.66
C THR A 63 3.51 -20.07 -10.32
N LEU A 64 2.98 -20.90 -11.20
CA LEU A 64 3.72 -21.91 -11.95
C LEU A 64 4.42 -21.36 -13.20
N ARG A 65 4.16 -20.12 -13.58
CA ARG A 65 4.77 -19.49 -14.75
C ARG A 65 6.27 -19.23 -14.52
N LYS A 66 7.12 -19.77 -15.36
CA LYS A 66 8.59 -19.65 -15.24
C LYS A 66 9.08 -18.20 -15.14
N LEU A 67 8.43 -17.27 -15.84
CA LEU A 67 8.76 -15.85 -15.85
C LEU A 67 8.52 -15.15 -14.48
N LEU A 68 7.68 -15.76 -13.63
CA LEU A 68 7.35 -15.23 -12.29
C LEU A 68 8.15 -15.91 -11.19
N ARG A 69 9.10 -16.82 -11.50
CA ARG A 69 9.93 -17.45 -10.47
C ARG A 69 10.60 -16.37 -9.63
N ASP A 70 10.44 -16.45 -8.31
CA ASP A 70 10.96 -15.48 -7.31
C ASP A 70 10.36 -14.06 -7.38
N ARG A 71 9.35 -13.86 -8.25
CA ARG A 71 8.68 -12.55 -8.45
C ARG A 71 7.19 -12.57 -8.11
N HIS A 72 6.70 -13.60 -7.46
CA HIS A 72 5.30 -13.68 -7.05
C HIS A 72 5.15 -14.01 -5.57
N ILE A 73 4.00 -13.68 -5.03
CA ILE A 73 3.51 -14.11 -3.72
C ILE A 73 2.10 -14.64 -3.91
N LEU A 74 1.90 -15.89 -3.53
CA LEU A 74 0.57 -16.47 -3.45
C LEU A 74 -0.12 -15.98 -2.16
N ILE A 75 -1.16 -15.18 -2.30
CA ILE A 75 -1.97 -14.70 -1.18
C ILE A 75 -2.99 -15.78 -0.82
N VAL A 76 -2.91 -16.30 0.40
CA VAL A 76 -3.73 -17.43 0.85
C VAL A 76 -4.95 -16.99 1.67
N SER A 77 -4.87 -15.88 2.37
CA SER A 77 -5.97 -15.38 3.19
C SER A 77 -7.07 -14.72 2.36
N ASP A 78 -8.32 -14.89 2.79
CA ASP A 78 -9.49 -14.24 2.18
C ASP A 78 -9.72 -12.82 2.70
N ASP A 79 -9.37 -12.57 3.94
CA ASP A 79 -9.55 -11.27 4.59
C ASP A 79 -8.30 -10.39 4.49
N ILE A 80 -8.51 -9.09 4.55
CA ILE A 80 -7.45 -8.10 4.34
C ILE A 80 -6.40 -8.12 5.47
N GLU A 81 -6.78 -8.42 6.68
CA GLU A 81 -5.85 -8.43 7.81
C GLU A 81 -4.88 -9.61 7.70
N GLY A 82 -5.40 -10.79 7.34
CA GLY A 82 -4.59 -11.96 7.07
C GLY A 82 -3.67 -11.77 5.86
N GLN A 83 -4.13 -11.09 4.80
CA GLN A 83 -3.31 -10.75 3.63
C GLN A 83 -2.14 -9.82 4.01
N LEU A 84 -2.42 -8.77 4.78
CA LEU A 84 -1.37 -7.85 5.25
C LEU A 84 -0.43 -8.52 6.24
N HIS A 85 -0.94 -9.36 7.14
CA HIS A 85 -0.14 -10.16 8.06
C HIS A 85 0.81 -11.09 7.30
N GLN A 86 0.30 -11.80 6.27
CA GLN A 86 1.12 -12.65 5.42
C GLN A 86 2.26 -11.85 4.77
N LEU A 87 1.98 -10.71 4.15
CA LEU A 87 3.00 -9.88 3.52
C LEU A 87 4.02 -9.32 4.53
N HIS A 88 3.57 -8.97 5.74
CA HIS A 88 4.45 -8.54 6.82
C HIS A 88 5.39 -9.66 7.24
N ARG A 89 4.89 -10.88 7.42
CA ARG A 89 5.68 -12.06 7.78
C ARG A 89 6.67 -12.46 6.68
N ASP A 90 6.20 -12.56 5.44
CA ASP A 90 6.95 -13.15 4.32
C ASP A 90 7.93 -12.15 3.68
N LEU A 91 7.55 -10.89 3.59
CA LEU A 91 8.33 -9.85 2.91
C LEU A 91 8.86 -8.76 3.84
N LYS A 92 8.52 -8.81 5.13
CA LYS A 92 8.87 -7.78 6.11
C LYS A 92 8.39 -6.39 5.67
N ILE A 93 7.24 -6.32 4.98
CA ILE A 93 6.64 -5.01 4.71
C ILE A 93 6.37 -4.31 6.03
N ASP A 94 6.64 -3.01 6.06
CA ASP A 94 6.34 -2.22 7.23
C ASP A 94 4.85 -1.85 7.23
N LEU A 95 4.18 -2.09 8.34
CA LEU A 95 2.78 -1.76 8.57
C LEU A 95 2.59 -0.48 9.41
N ASP A 96 3.67 0.24 9.67
CA ASP A 96 3.61 1.49 10.44
C ASP A 96 3.39 2.68 9.51
N LEU A 97 2.31 3.41 9.73
CA LEU A 97 2.00 4.63 8.97
C LEU A 97 2.84 5.83 9.40
N THR A 98 3.51 5.79 10.56
CA THR A 98 4.23 6.95 11.10
C THR A 98 5.65 7.08 10.55
N HIS A 99 6.28 6.01 10.08
CA HIS A 99 7.69 5.96 9.72
C HIS A 99 7.99 6.11 8.21
N ARG A 100 7.00 6.46 7.39
CA ARG A 100 7.16 6.36 5.94
C ARG A 100 7.57 7.63 5.24
N GLN A 101 8.45 7.43 4.25
CA GLN A 101 8.86 8.45 3.29
C GLN A 101 7.80 8.68 2.21
N GLY A 102 6.53 8.89 2.59
CA GLY A 102 5.49 9.28 1.66
C GLY A 102 4.35 8.28 1.51
N TYR A 103 3.18 8.83 1.49
CA TYR A 103 1.92 8.11 1.24
C TYR A 103 1.58 8.16 -0.24
N ARG A 104 0.77 7.19 -0.69
CA ARG A 104 0.25 7.17 -2.05
C ARG A 104 -1.26 7.29 -2.04
N CYS A 105 -1.79 7.90 -3.08
CA CYS A 105 -3.22 7.91 -3.33
C CYS A 105 -3.73 6.47 -3.46
N ALA A 106 -4.70 6.09 -2.63
CA ALA A 106 -5.25 4.73 -2.63
C ALA A 106 -5.87 4.33 -3.99
N ASP A 107 -6.38 5.30 -4.75
CA ASP A 107 -7.01 5.06 -6.04
C ASP A 107 -6.03 5.20 -7.22
N CYS A 108 -5.18 6.22 -7.21
CA CYS A 108 -4.31 6.55 -8.36
C CYS A 108 -2.90 5.95 -8.28
N ASN A 109 -2.46 5.47 -7.11
CA ASN A 109 -1.08 5.04 -6.86
C ASN A 109 0.00 6.15 -6.99
N VAL A 110 -0.41 7.40 -7.17
CA VAL A 110 0.50 8.55 -7.26
C VAL A 110 0.92 8.95 -5.85
N ALA A 111 2.20 9.31 -5.67
CA ALA A 111 2.69 9.83 -4.41
C ALA A 111 1.91 11.09 -4.02
N LEU A 112 1.55 11.20 -2.75
CA LEU A 112 0.87 12.38 -2.22
C LEU A 112 1.91 13.45 -1.90
N THR A 113 1.54 14.71 -2.14
CA THR A 113 2.37 15.88 -1.85
C THR A 113 1.72 16.73 -0.75
N THR A 114 2.54 17.32 0.11
CA THR A 114 2.05 18.29 1.09
C THR A 114 1.52 19.52 0.38
N ILE A 115 0.37 20.02 0.83
CA ILE A 115 -0.17 21.32 0.41
C ILE A 115 -0.28 22.24 1.63
N SER A 116 -0.31 23.56 1.39
CA SER A 116 -0.47 24.52 2.45
C SER A 116 -1.86 24.42 3.08
N HIS A 117 -1.98 24.85 4.34
CA HIS A 117 -3.28 24.94 5.01
C HIS A 117 -4.27 25.82 4.24
N ASN A 118 -3.79 26.96 3.72
CA ASN A 118 -4.64 27.91 2.96
C ASN A 118 -5.18 27.28 1.67
N ASP A 119 -4.34 26.51 0.95
CA ASP A 119 -4.78 25.81 -0.25
C ASP A 119 -5.79 24.70 0.10
N ALA A 120 -5.54 23.98 1.19
CA ALA A 120 -6.43 22.92 1.66
C ALA A 120 -7.79 23.45 2.13
N ALA A 121 -7.83 24.60 2.80
CA ALA A 121 -9.05 25.16 3.38
C ALA A 121 -10.17 25.40 2.35
N SER A 122 -9.82 25.67 1.09
CA SER A 122 -10.77 25.82 -0.01
C SER A 122 -11.27 24.47 -0.58
N LEU A 123 -10.63 23.35 -0.22
CA LEU A 123 -10.85 22.02 -0.80
C LEU A 123 -11.45 21.01 0.17
N VAL A 124 -11.57 21.37 1.46
CA VAL A 124 -12.09 20.51 2.52
C VAL A 124 -13.26 21.20 3.25
N PRO A 125 -14.11 20.47 3.98
CA PRO A 125 -15.14 21.10 4.81
C PRO A 125 -14.54 22.06 5.84
N PRO A 126 -15.22 23.20 6.18
CA PRO A 126 -14.69 24.22 7.09
C PRO A 126 -14.19 23.66 8.43
N PHE A 127 -14.97 22.77 9.06
CA PHE A 127 -14.58 22.15 10.33
C PHE A 127 -13.29 21.31 10.24
N VAL A 128 -12.99 20.73 9.06
CA VAL A 128 -11.74 19.99 8.81
C VAL A 128 -10.56 20.96 8.74
N ALA A 129 -10.73 22.09 8.04
CA ALA A 129 -9.71 23.11 7.97
C ALA A 129 -9.41 23.72 9.36
N GLU A 130 -10.42 23.90 10.21
CA GLU A 130 -10.24 24.40 11.58
C GLU A 130 -9.51 23.39 12.49
N GLN A 131 -9.78 22.09 12.31
CA GLN A 131 -9.28 21.04 13.20
C GLN A 131 -7.89 20.52 12.84
N TYR A 132 -7.52 20.53 11.56
CA TYR A 132 -6.28 19.90 11.07
C TYR A 132 -5.35 20.92 10.42
N GLN A 133 -4.04 20.72 10.61
CA GLN A 133 -3.00 21.61 10.06
C GLN A 133 -2.19 20.95 8.93
N ALA A 134 -2.21 19.62 8.85
CA ALA A 134 -1.42 18.85 7.88
C ALA A 134 -2.34 18.25 6.81
N PHE A 135 -2.06 18.58 5.56
CA PHE A 135 -2.82 18.12 4.42
C PHE A 135 -1.92 17.59 3.32
N LEU A 136 -2.35 16.51 2.68
CA LEU A 136 -1.71 15.94 1.51
C LEU A 136 -2.68 15.96 0.33
N GLN A 137 -2.18 16.12 -0.87
CA GLN A 137 -2.99 16.11 -2.08
C GLN A 137 -2.42 15.14 -3.13
N CYS A 138 -3.32 14.46 -3.85
CA CYS A 138 -2.97 13.70 -5.03
C CYS A 138 -2.91 14.63 -6.25
N ALA A 139 -1.75 14.69 -6.92
CA ALA A 139 -1.58 15.52 -8.11
C ALA A 139 -2.49 15.09 -9.27
N HIS A 140 -2.87 13.81 -9.33
CA HIS A 140 -3.71 13.26 -10.40
C HIS A 140 -5.22 13.52 -10.17
N CYS A 141 -5.80 13.01 -9.08
CA CYS A 141 -7.24 13.12 -8.82
C CYS A 141 -7.64 14.33 -7.96
N ARG A 142 -6.68 15.12 -7.52
CA ARG A 142 -6.83 16.34 -6.70
C ARG A 142 -7.46 16.11 -5.32
N ARG A 143 -7.73 14.86 -4.92
CA ARG A 143 -8.27 14.53 -3.60
C ARG A 143 -7.29 14.93 -2.51
N VAL A 144 -7.84 15.53 -1.44
CA VAL A 144 -7.09 15.94 -0.24
C VAL A 144 -7.24 14.89 0.84
N PHE A 145 -6.17 14.67 1.62
CA PHE A 145 -6.08 13.72 2.72
C PHE A 145 -5.57 14.42 3.97
N TRP A 146 -6.09 14.02 5.14
CA TRP A 146 -5.69 14.55 6.45
C TRP A 146 -5.75 13.44 7.51
N PRO A 147 -5.06 13.59 8.69
CA PRO A 147 -5.02 12.56 9.73
C PRO A 147 -6.28 12.55 10.61
N GLY A 148 -7.46 12.35 9.99
CA GLY A 148 -8.76 12.29 10.67
C GLY A 148 -9.03 10.96 11.36
N THR A 149 -10.29 10.77 11.82
CA THR A 149 -10.73 9.56 12.53
C THR A 149 -10.51 8.27 11.71
N HIS A 150 -10.70 8.35 10.40
CA HIS A 150 -10.43 7.21 9.50
C HIS A 150 -8.96 6.79 9.53
N TRP A 151 -8.03 7.75 9.59
CA TRP A 151 -6.61 7.49 9.73
C TRP A 151 -6.26 6.80 11.06
N GLN A 152 -6.87 7.25 12.14
CA GLN A 152 -6.69 6.64 13.47
C GLN A 152 -7.17 5.17 13.48
N ASP A 153 -8.30 4.88 12.82
CA ASP A 153 -8.81 3.51 12.68
C ASP A 153 -7.85 2.62 11.87
N LEU A 154 -7.33 3.12 10.76
CA LEU A 154 -6.31 2.42 9.97
C LEU A 154 -5.07 2.11 10.81
N THR A 155 -4.54 3.08 11.53
CA THR A 155 -3.36 2.91 12.40
C THR A 155 -3.61 1.84 13.46
N ARG A 156 -4.76 1.89 14.15
CA ARG A 156 -5.12 0.89 15.16
C ARG A 156 -5.18 -0.53 14.59
N ARG A 157 -5.78 -0.71 13.42
CA ARG A 157 -5.86 -2.02 12.74
C ARG A 157 -4.48 -2.54 12.34
N LEU A 158 -3.63 -1.70 11.78
CA LEU A 158 -2.26 -2.08 11.40
C LEU A 158 -1.41 -2.44 12.60
N THR A 159 -1.54 -1.71 13.71
CA THR A 159 -0.87 -2.03 14.98
C THR A 159 -1.29 -3.40 15.51
N ALA A 160 -2.58 -3.74 15.45
CA ALA A 160 -3.08 -5.05 15.85
C ALA A 160 -2.53 -6.18 14.96
N ILE A 161 -2.40 -5.96 13.66
CA ILE A 161 -1.80 -6.93 12.74
C ILE A 161 -0.31 -7.16 13.07
N ARG A 162 0.45 -6.11 13.36
CA ARG A 162 1.86 -6.21 13.78
C ARG A 162 2.03 -7.01 15.06
N ALA A 163 1.18 -6.77 16.06
CA ALA A 163 1.25 -7.46 17.34
C ALA A 163 1.09 -8.98 17.18
N ARG A 164 0.17 -9.44 16.33
CA ARG A 164 -0.02 -10.88 16.03
C ARG A 164 1.23 -11.54 15.43
N SER A 165 2.07 -10.77 14.74
CA SER A 165 3.30 -11.31 14.13
C SER A 165 4.42 -11.58 15.17
N LEU A 166 4.36 -10.94 16.32
CA LEU A 166 5.34 -11.13 17.40
C LEU A 166 5.03 -12.40 18.21
N ASP A 167 3.74 -12.78 18.32
CA ASP A 167 3.30 -13.95 19.09
C ASP A 167 3.50 -15.28 18.34
N THR A 168 3.88 -15.25 17.06
CA THR A 168 4.01 -16.45 16.21
C THR A 168 5.47 -16.83 15.94
N GLN A 169 6.43 -16.25 16.65
CA GLN A 169 7.83 -16.73 16.61
C GLN A 169 8.01 -17.81 17.70
N PRO A 170 8.37 -19.06 17.28
CA PRO A 170 8.68 -20.13 18.19
C PRO A 170 9.94 -19.87 19.00
#